data_662b281098426bbe03a1d3a8e1e0508d
#
_entry.id   662b281098426bbe03a1d3a8e1e0508d
#
_cell.length_a   1.000
_cell.length_b   1.000
_cell.length_c   1.000
_cell.angle_alpha   90.00
_cell.angle_beta   90.00
_cell.angle_gamma   90.00
#
_symmetry.space_group_name_H-M   'P 1'
#
loop_
_entity.id
_entity.type
_entity.pdbx_description
1 polymer ?
#
loop_
_entity_poly.entity_id
_entity_poly.type
_entity_poly.pdbx_seq_one_letter_code
_entity_poly.pdbx_strand_id
1 'polypeptide(L)'
;MTAGIFAANQQGIDGAIFQMLSHGFISGALFLCVGVIYDRMHTREIAAYGGLVNNMPKYAVVLMVFTMANVGLPGTSGFVGEFLTMLGVFRVNTWVAFFAATGVILSAAYALWLYRRVIFGTLSKESLKGLLDLSTREKVVIYPLVALVIFFGVYPAPVLDVTAASVDALINKVSLSLDAAQTAAAQ
;
A
#
# COMPACT_ATOMS: atom_id res chain seq x y z
N MET A 1 5.41 5.21 -6.53
CA MET A 1 5.38 4.80 -7.95
C MET A 1 6.08 5.82 -8.85
N THR A 2 5.53 7.01 -9.08
CA THR A 2 6.10 8.04 -9.99
C THR A 2 7.57 8.31 -9.73
N ALA A 3 7.96 8.56 -8.47
CA ALA A 3 9.35 8.82 -8.11
C ALA A 3 10.30 7.66 -8.48
N GLY A 4 9.84 6.39 -8.36
CA GLY A 4 10.63 5.23 -8.77
C GLY A 4 10.83 5.14 -10.28
N ILE A 5 9.81 5.47 -11.07
CA ILE A 5 9.92 5.51 -12.54
C ILE A 5 10.94 6.58 -12.96
N PHE A 6 10.82 7.78 -12.40
CA PHE A 6 11.73 8.89 -12.71
C PHE A 6 13.15 8.73 -12.15
N ALA A 7 13.37 7.79 -11.22
CA ALA A 7 14.72 7.41 -10.81
C ALA A 7 15.51 6.70 -11.92
N ALA A 8 14.82 6.16 -12.93
CA ALA A 8 15.37 5.52 -14.13
C ALA A 8 16.50 4.50 -13.84
N ASN A 9 16.37 3.78 -12.73
CA ASN A 9 17.27 2.69 -12.33
C ASN A 9 16.47 1.43 -11.96
N GLN A 10 17.16 0.29 -11.89
CA GLN A 10 16.55 -1.02 -11.68
C GLN A 10 15.63 -1.02 -10.45
N GLN A 11 16.15 -0.63 -9.29
CA GLN A 11 15.40 -0.68 -8.04
C GLN A 11 14.16 0.23 -8.06
N GLY A 12 14.29 1.42 -8.66
CA GLY A 12 13.19 2.37 -8.76
C GLY A 12 12.05 1.86 -9.63
N ILE A 13 12.37 1.28 -10.79
CA ILE A 13 11.37 0.77 -11.73
C ILE A 13 10.75 -0.52 -11.20
N ASP A 14 11.55 -1.47 -10.71
CA ASP A 14 11.06 -2.69 -10.06
C ASP A 14 10.12 -2.37 -8.90
N GLY A 15 10.54 -1.45 -8.02
CA GLY A 15 9.73 -0.99 -6.90
C GLY A 15 8.45 -0.30 -7.36
N ALA A 16 8.49 0.50 -8.42
CA ALA A 16 7.30 1.17 -8.96
C ALA A 16 6.28 0.18 -9.51
N ILE A 17 6.72 -0.80 -10.30
CA ILE A 17 5.85 -1.85 -10.88
C ILE A 17 5.25 -2.70 -9.75
N PHE A 18 6.09 -3.15 -8.83
CA PHE A 18 5.64 -3.93 -7.68
C PHE A 18 4.63 -3.17 -6.83
N GLN A 19 4.87 -1.86 -6.60
CA GLN A 19 3.94 -1.02 -5.85
C GLN A 19 2.61 -0.80 -6.58
N MET A 20 2.57 -0.77 -7.90
CA MET A 20 1.29 -0.72 -8.64
C MET A 20 0.43 -1.93 -8.35
N LEU A 21 1.02 -3.13 -8.39
CA LEU A 21 0.33 -4.38 -8.08
C LEU A 21 -0.12 -4.44 -6.61
N SER A 22 0.81 -4.15 -5.69
CA SER A 22 0.54 -4.14 -4.26
C SER A 22 -0.55 -3.15 -3.87
N HIS A 23 -0.50 -1.94 -4.42
CA HIS A 23 -1.52 -0.92 -4.20
C HIS A 23 -2.90 -1.38 -4.70
N GLY A 24 -2.96 -2.09 -5.83
CA GLY A 24 -4.21 -2.68 -6.34
C GLY A 24 -4.87 -3.61 -5.31
N PHE A 25 -4.10 -4.49 -4.68
CA PHE A 25 -4.60 -5.39 -3.64
C PHE A 25 -4.99 -4.64 -2.36
N ILE A 26 -4.12 -3.77 -1.87
CA ILE A 26 -4.30 -3.08 -0.58
C ILE A 26 -5.44 -2.06 -0.67
N SER A 27 -5.46 -1.19 -1.67
CA SER A 27 -6.50 -0.18 -1.80
C SER A 27 -7.85 -0.79 -2.12
N GLY A 28 -7.90 -1.80 -2.99
CA GLY A 28 -9.12 -2.57 -3.24
C GLY A 28 -9.68 -3.18 -1.97
N ALA A 29 -8.83 -3.80 -1.14
CA ALA A 29 -9.22 -4.37 0.13
C ALA A 29 -9.70 -3.32 1.14
N LEU A 30 -9.04 -2.16 1.22
CA LEU A 30 -9.48 -1.06 2.08
C LEU A 30 -10.85 -0.52 1.65
N PHE A 31 -11.11 -0.39 0.35
CA PHE A 31 -12.42 -0.02 -0.15
C PHE A 31 -13.49 -1.06 0.17
N LEU A 32 -13.17 -2.36 0.08
CA LEU A 32 -14.08 -3.42 0.51
C LEU A 32 -14.36 -3.33 2.03
N CYS A 33 -13.37 -3.04 2.85
CA CYS A 33 -13.57 -2.81 4.28
C CYS A 33 -14.49 -1.61 4.54
N VAL A 34 -14.33 -0.51 3.79
CA VAL A 34 -15.28 0.63 3.88
C VAL A 34 -16.67 0.20 3.46
N GLY A 35 -16.80 -0.62 2.39
CA GLY A 35 -18.08 -1.20 1.94
C GLY A 35 -18.77 -2.00 3.04
N VAL A 36 -18.04 -2.85 3.75
CA VAL A 36 -18.56 -3.67 4.86
C VAL A 36 -19.25 -2.84 5.94
N ILE A 37 -18.65 -1.73 6.36
CA ILE A 37 -19.28 -0.87 7.38
C ILE A 37 -20.36 0.03 6.78
N TYR A 38 -20.18 0.45 5.52
CA TYR A 38 -21.17 1.26 4.82
C TYR A 38 -22.48 0.50 4.59
N ASP A 39 -22.43 -0.77 4.21
CA ASP A 39 -23.63 -1.62 4.03
C ASP A 39 -24.47 -1.75 5.32
N ARG A 40 -23.83 -1.58 6.48
CA ARG A 40 -24.47 -1.65 7.78
C ARG A 40 -24.97 -0.31 8.31
N MET A 41 -24.25 0.76 8.02
CA MET A 41 -24.48 2.08 8.63
C MET A 41 -24.95 3.17 7.65
N HIS A 42 -24.83 2.92 6.35
CA HIS A 42 -25.16 3.85 5.26
C HIS A 42 -24.53 5.26 5.39
N THR A 43 -23.40 5.35 6.09
CA THR A 43 -22.63 6.60 6.24
C THR A 43 -21.15 6.33 6.14
N ARG A 44 -20.37 7.35 5.72
CA ARG A 44 -18.90 7.35 5.68
C ARG A 44 -18.29 8.33 6.66
N GLU A 45 -19.12 8.99 7.47
CA GLU A 45 -18.63 9.96 8.44
C GLU A 45 -17.87 9.28 9.57
N ILE A 46 -16.60 9.63 9.76
CA ILE A 46 -15.75 9.07 10.81
C ILE A 46 -16.38 9.28 12.18
N ALA A 47 -17.04 10.43 12.38
CA ALA A 47 -17.72 10.76 13.63
C ALA A 47 -18.91 9.82 13.95
N ALA A 48 -19.45 9.09 12.96
CA ALA A 48 -20.50 8.11 13.17
C ALA A 48 -19.99 6.81 13.83
N TYR A 49 -18.69 6.54 13.77
CA TYR A 49 -18.07 5.32 14.25
C TYR A 49 -17.34 5.52 15.59
N GLY A 50 -16.91 4.42 16.19
CA GLY A 50 -16.12 4.37 17.43
C GLY A 50 -16.39 3.07 18.19
N GLY A 51 -15.33 2.40 18.65
CA GLY A 51 -15.46 1.17 19.44
C GLY A 51 -15.89 -0.08 18.65
N LEU A 52 -15.74 -0.10 17.31
CA LEU A 52 -16.15 -1.23 16.47
C LEU A 52 -15.46 -2.54 16.85
N VAL A 53 -14.28 -2.51 17.46
CA VAL A 53 -13.56 -3.71 17.91
C VAL A 53 -14.39 -4.58 18.85
N ASN A 54 -15.30 -3.96 19.63
CA ASN A 54 -16.11 -4.69 20.59
C ASN A 54 -17.15 -5.62 19.93
N ASN A 55 -17.70 -5.22 18.78
CA ASN A 55 -18.73 -5.98 18.07
C ASN A 55 -18.17 -6.69 16.82
N MET A 56 -17.14 -6.12 16.18
CA MET A 56 -16.60 -6.58 14.91
C MET A 56 -15.09 -6.87 15.03
N PRO A 57 -14.63 -7.79 15.91
CA PRO A 57 -13.21 -8.02 16.13
C PRO A 57 -12.49 -8.58 14.89
N LYS A 58 -13.12 -9.43 14.09
CA LYS A 58 -12.50 -9.96 12.85
C LYS A 58 -12.33 -8.87 11.80
N TYR A 59 -13.32 -8.01 11.65
CA TYR A 59 -13.23 -6.83 10.82
C TYR A 59 -12.08 -5.90 11.27
N ALA A 60 -11.96 -5.66 12.57
CA ALA A 60 -10.88 -4.83 13.12
C ALA A 60 -9.50 -5.38 12.77
N VAL A 61 -9.28 -6.70 12.92
CA VAL A 61 -8.01 -7.33 12.56
C VAL A 61 -7.71 -7.18 11.07
N VAL A 62 -8.67 -7.46 10.21
CA VAL A 62 -8.50 -7.36 8.75
C VAL A 62 -8.19 -5.92 8.33
N LEU A 63 -8.94 -4.96 8.84
CA LEU A 63 -8.69 -3.54 8.56
C LEU A 63 -7.30 -3.11 9.05
N MET A 64 -6.84 -3.63 10.21
CA MET A 64 -5.48 -3.37 10.71
C MET A 64 -4.42 -3.90 9.73
N VAL A 65 -4.58 -5.15 9.26
CA VAL A 65 -3.62 -5.73 8.31
C VAL A 65 -3.48 -4.86 7.06
N PHE A 66 -4.59 -4.44 6.44
CA PHE A 66 -4.53 -3.59 5.25
C PHE A 66 -4.05 -2.17 5.55
N THR A 67 -4.42 -1.61 6.70
CA THR A 67 -3.89 -0.30 7.15
C THR A 67 -2.38 -0.35 7.31
N MET A 68 -1.86 -1.38 7.97
CA MET A 68 -0.41 -1.55 8.15
C MET A 68 0.31 -1.86 6.84
N ALA A 69 -0.32 -2.63 5.95
CA ALA A 69 0.23 -2.87 4.61
C ALA A 69 0.26 -1.60 3.75
N ASN A 70 -0.74 -0.73 3.88
CA ASN A 70 -0.79 0.57 3.20
C ASN A 70 0.27 1.57 3.72
N VAL A 71 0.70 1.41 4.95
CA VAL A 71 1.76 2.22 5.59
C VAL A 71 3.16 1.68 5.28
N GLY A 72 3.24 0.47 4.71
CA GLY A 72 4.51 -0.17 4.39
C GLY A 72 5.12 -0.95 5.56
N LEU A 73 4.30 -1.72 6.31
CA LEU A 73 4.83 -2.61 7.35
C LEU A 73 5.69 -3.72 6.73
N PRO A 74 6.93 -3.95 7.19
CA PRO A 74 7.75 -5.09 6.77
C PRO A 74 6.99 -6.43 6.89
N GLY A 75 7.11 -7.27 5.85
CA GLY A 75 6.34 -8.51 5.73
C GLY A 75 5.01 -8.35 4.99
N THR A 76 4.67 -7.16 4.52
CA THR A 76 3.55 -6.92 3.63
C THR A 76 4.01 -6.44 2.26
N SER A 77 3.19 -6.64 1.23
CA SER A 77 3.53 -6.27 -0.15
C SER A 77 3.76 -4.77 -0.35
N GLY A 78 3.10 -3.92 0.44
CA GLY A 78 3.32 -2.46 0.41
C GLY A 78 4.74 -2.06 0.72
N PHE A 79 5.35 -2.69 1.75
CA PHE A 79 6.73 -2.42 2.12
C PHE A 79 7.73 -2.70 0.98
N VAL A 80 7.57 -3.81 0.27
CA VAL A 80 8.53 -4.20 -0.79
C VAL A 80 8.57 -3.14 -1.88
N GLY A 81 7.42 -2.72 -2.39
CA GLY A 81 7.35 -1.72 -3.46
C GLY A 81 7.82 -0.34 -3.01
N GLU A 82 7.43 0.10 -1.82
CA GLU A 82 7.85 1.39 -1.25
C GLU A 82 9.34 1.42 -0.99
N PHE A 83 9.87 0.37 -0.35
CA PHE A 83 11.30 0.29 -0.01
C PHE A 83 12.19 0.28 -1.27
N LEU A 84 11.87 -0.53 -2.28
CA LEU A 84 12.61 -0.55 -3.54
C LEU A 84 12.55 0.81 -4.26
N THR A 85 11.37 1.42 -4.30
CA THR A 85 11.20 2.77 -4.87
C THR A 85 12.07 3.79 -4.16
N MET A 86 12.04 3.80 -2.82
CA MET A 86 12.85 4.71 -2.01
C MET A 86 14.35 4.49 -2.21
N LEU A 87 14.78 3.22 -2.28
CA LEU A 87 16.18 2.86 -2.54
C LEU A 87 16.62 3.34 -3.93
N GLY A 88 15.77 3.17 -4.95
CA GLY A 88 16.03 3.68 -6.30
C GLY A 88 16.19 5.20 -6.33
N VAL A 89 15.30 5.93 -5.66
CA VAL A 89 15.37 7.40 -5.55
C VAL A 89 16.59 7.84 -4.76
N PHE A 90 16.94 7.15 -3.67
CA PHE A 90 18.10 7.47 -2.84
C PHE A 90 19.42 7.41 -3.63
N ARG A 91 19.56 6.46 -4.56
CA ARG A 91 20.74 6.34 -5.43
C ARG A 91 20.90 7.50 -6.42
N VAL A 92 19.80 8.17 -6.76
CA VAL A 92 19.82 9.32 -7.68
C VAL A 92 19.97 10.63 -6.91
N ASN A 93 19.20 10.81 -5.84
CA ASN A 93 19.21 12.03 -5.05
C ASN A 93 18.73 11.78 -3.61
N THR A 94 19.68 11.89 -2.67
CA THR A 94 19.44 11.67 -1.24
C THR A 94 18.41 12.64 -0.66
N TRP A 95 18.38 13.90 -1.09
CA TRP A 95 17.43 14.88 -0.57
C TRP A 95 16.01 14.58 -1.01
N VAL A 96 15.81 14.15 -2.26
CA VAL A 96 14.50 13.72 -2.74
C VAL A 96 14.02 12.50 -1.97
N ALA A 97 14.91 11.53 -1.72
CA ALA A 97 14.57 10.36 -0.90
C ALA A 97 14.24 10.75 0.54
N PHE A 98 14.95 11.68 1.15
CA PHE A 98 14.65 12.19 2.49
C PHE A 98 13.25 12.80 2.56
N PHE A 99 12.89 13.68 1.63
CA PHE A 99 11.54 14.26 1.61
C PHE A 99 10.46 13.22 1.29
N ALA A 100 10.73 12.25 0.42
CA ALA A 100 9.81 11.15 0.16
C ALA A 100 9.57 10.29 1.42
N ALA A 101 10.61 10.04 2.23
CA ALA A 101 10.50 9.32 3.50
C ALA A 101 9.58 10.02 4.51
N THR A 102 9.54 11.35 4.53
CA THR A 102 8.59 12.07 5.40
C THR A 102 7.14 11.75 5.05
N GLY A 103 6.85 11.48 3.77
CA GLY A 103 5.52 11.05 3.31
C GLY A 103 5.08 9.72 3.94
N VAL A 104 6.01 8.78 4.13
CA VAL A 104 5.71 7.49 4.81
C VAL A 104 5.32 7.74 6.28
N ILE A 105 6.06 8.63 6.97
CA ILE A 105 5.75 9.00 8.37
C ILE A 105 4.37 9.63 8.48
N LEU A 106 4.05 10.57 7.59
CA LEU A 106 2.74 11.22 7.56
C LEU A 106 1.62 10.24 7.22
N SER A 107 1.86 9.32 6.28
CA SER A 107 0.92 8.25 5.94
C SER A 107 0.60 7.38 7.16
N ALA A 108 1.63 6.96 7.90
CA ALA A 108 1.45 6.21 9.15
C ALA A 108 0.62 7.00 10.17
N ALA A 109 0.94 8.26 10.36
CA ALA A 109 0.26 9.11 11.33
C ALA A 109 -1.25 9.22 11.06
N TYR A 110 -1.64 9.58 9.82
CA TYR A 110 -3.08 9.73 9.52
C TYR A 110 -3.81 8.40 9.45
N ALA A 111 -3.18 7.33 8.95
CA ALA A 111 -3.81 6.02 8.84
C ALA A 111 -4.09 5.41 10.22
N LEU A 112 -3.12 5.46 11.14
CA LEU A 112 -3.30 4.99 12.51
C LEU A 112 -4.27 5.87 13.30
N TRP A 113 -4.28 7.18 13.06
CA TRP A 113 -5.24 8.08 13.66
C TRP A 113 -6.68 7.77 13.22
N LEU A 114 -6.90 7.51 11.92
CA LEU A 114 -8.18 7.08 11.37
C LEU A 114 -8.61 5.75 11.98
N TYR A 115 -7.71 4.75 11.98
CA TYR A 115 -7.97 3.44 12.55
C TYR A 115 -8.39 3.55 14.03
N ARG A 116 -7.63 4.32 14.81
CA ARG A 116 -7.94 4.56 16.23
C ARG A 116 -9.35 5.12 16.42
N ARG A 117 -9.77 6.08 15.59
CA ARG A 117 -11.08 6.72 15.72
C ARG A 117 -12.24 5.81 15.34
N VAL A 118 -12.06 4.97 14.36
CA VAL A 118 -13.12 4.09 13.84
C VAL A 118 -13.23 2.81 14.68
N ILE A 119 -12.10 2.20 15.01
CA ILE A 119 -12.05 0.86 15.61
C ILE A 119 -12.01 0.90 17.13
N PHE A 120 -11.18 1.76 17.70
CA PHE A 120 -11.03 1.84 19.15
C PHE A 120 -11.97 2.88 19.78
N GLY A 121 -11.98 2.87 21.12
CA GLY A 121 -12.83 3.74 21.94
C GLY A 121 -14.01 3.00 22.54
N THR A 122 -14.85 3.77 23.23
CA THR A 122 -16.07 3.25 23.88
C THR A 122 -17.19 3.11 22.85
N LEU A 123 -17.90 1.99 22.91
CA LEU A 123 -19.10 1.75 22.09
C LEU A 123 -20.29 2.55 22.68
N SER A 124 -20.27 3.86 22.51
CA SER A 124 -21.24 4.77 23.11
C SER A 124 -22.54 4.92 22.28
N LYS A 125 -22.51 4.59 21.00
CA LYS A 125 -23.65 4.80 20.09
C LYS A 125 -24.51 3.56 19.99
N GLU A 126 -25.80 3.71 20.21
CA GLU A 126 -26.78 2.60 20.11
C GLU A 126 -26.80 1.96 18.72
N SER A 127 -26.63 2.77 17.66
CA SER A 127 -26.61 2.29 16.29
C SER A 127 -25.48 1.29 15.98
N LEU A 128 -24.41 1.30 16.76
CA LEU A 128 -23.27 0.41 16.60
C LEU A 128 -23.39 -0.90 17.39
N LYS A 129 -24.24 -0.94 18.43
CA LYS A 129 -24.32 -2.08 19.35
C LYS A 129 -24.85 -3.37 18.70
N GLY A 130 -25.64 -3.25 17.65
CA GLY A 130 -26.24 -4.39 16.93
C GLY A 130 -25.47 -4.84 15.70
N LEU A 131 -24.30 -4.28 15.41
CA LEU A 131 -23.56 -4.62 14.20
C LEU A 131 -22.96 -6.03 14.29
N LEU A 132 -23.25 -6.82 13.26
CA LEU A 132 -22.67 -8.16 13.09
C LEU A 132 -21.29 -8.06 12.45
N ASP A 133 -20.36 -8.92 12.90
CA ASP A 133 -19.03 -9.06 12.33
C ASP A 133 -19.08 -9.60 10.88
N LEU A 134 -17.94 -9.80 10.25
CA LEU A 134 -17.80 -10.26 8.87
C LEU A 134 -18.65 -11.51 8.59
N SER A 135 -19.50 -11.40 7.59
CA SER A 135 -20.28 -12.51 7.03
C SER A 135 -19.36 -13.50 6.30
N THR A 136 -19.87 -14.70 6.00
CA THR A 136 -19.10 -15.70 5.23
C THR A 136 -18.74 -15.18 3.84
N ARG A 137 -19.65 -14.48 3.17
CA ARG A 137 -19.39 -13.85 1.86
C ARG A 137 -18.24 -12.85 1.93
N GLU A 138 -18.26 -11.96 2.89
CA GLU A 138 -17.22 -10.95 3.09
C GLU A 138 -15.85 -11.59 3.39
N LYS A 139 -15.82 -12.64 4.21
CA LYS A 139 -14.57 -13.40 4.49
C LYS A 139 -13.99 -14.04 3.24
N VAL A 140 -14.82 -14.68 2.41
CA VAL A 140 -14.37 -15.33 1.17
C VAL A 140 -13.76 -14.32 0.20
N VAL A 141 -14.20 -13.06 0.20
CA VAL A 141 -13.65 -12.01 -0.65
C VAL A 141 -12.38 -11.39 -0.03
N ILE A 142 -12.40 -11.13 1.28
CA ILE A 142 -11.35 -10.33 1.92
C ILE A 142 -10.13 -11.17 2.33
N TYR A 143 -10.31 -12.39 2.84
CA TYR A 143 -9.20 -13.22 3.33
C TYR A 143 -8.19 -13.62 2.24
N PRO A 144 -8.58 -13.91 0.98
CA PRO A 144 -7.61 -14.10 -0.08
C PRO A 144 -6.72 -12.89 -0.32
N LEU A 145 -7.27 -11.66 -0.20
CA LEU A 145 -6.48 -10.44 -0.32
C LEU A 145 -5.49 -10.28 0.84
N VAL A 146 -5.88 -10.65 2.07
CA VAL A 146 -4.94 -10.71 3.21
C VAL A 146 -3.80 -11.68 2.89
N ALA A 147 -4.13 -12.87 2.39
CA ALA A 147 -3.13 -13.88 2.04
C ALA A 147 -2.18 -13.38 0.94
N LEU A 148 -2.69 -12.74 -0.11
CA LEU A 148 -1.88 -12.17 -1.20
C LEU A 148 -0.95 -11.06 -0.71
N VAL A 149 -1.44 -10.16 0.14
CA VAL A 149 -0.64 -9.06 0.69
C VAL A 149 0.53 -9.57 1.53
N ILE A 150 0.30 -10.61 2.34
CA ILE A 150 1.36 -11.24 3.14
C ILE A 150 2.29 -12.07 2.25
N PHE A 151 1.74 -12.87 1.33
CA PHE A 151 2.52 -13.71 0.43
C PHE A 151 3.52 -12.89 -0.37
N PHE A 152 3.07 -11.84 -1.07
CA PHE A 152 3.96 -10.99 -1.84
C PHE A 152 4.84 -10.08 -0.96
N GLY A 153 4.50 -9.89 0.31
CA GLY A 153 5.36 -9.21 1.27
C GLY A 153 6.54 -10.04 1.73
N VAL A 154 6.37 -11.36 1.80
CA VAL A 154 7.43 -12.32 2.21
C VAL A 154 8.17 -12.89 1.01
N TYR A 155 7.48 -13.14 -0.10
CA TYR A 155 8.03 -13.72 -1.31
C TYR A 155 7.69 -12.88 -2.55
N PRO A 156 8.42 -11.77 -2.80
CA PRO A 156 8.19 -10.87 -3.92
C PRO A 156 8.73 -11.40 -5.25
N ALA A 157 9.63 -12.40 -5.25
CA ALA A 157 10.32 -12.92 -6.42
C ALA A 157 9.39 -13.25 -7.61
N PRO A 158 8.22 -13.87 -7.45
CA PRO A 158 7.36 -14.19 -8.60
C PRO A 158 6.97 -12.99 -9.46
N VAL A 159 6.84 -11.81 -8.85
CA VAL A 159 6.53 -10.57 -9.58
C VAL A 159 7.78 -9.97 -10.18
N LEU A 160 8.86 -9.89 -9.40
CA LEU A 160 10.11 -9.27 -9.83
C LEU A 160 10.78 -10.03 -10.96
N ASP A 161 10.78 -11.37 -10.90
CA ASP A 161 11.39 -12.24 -11.93
C ASP A 161 10.67 -12.13 -13.29
N VAL A 162 9.33 -12.03 -13.26
CA VAL A 162 8.53 -11.87 -14.49
C VAL A 162 8.81 -10.53 -15.17
N THR A 163 9.07 -9.48 -14.43
CA THR A 163 9.28 -8.12 -14.95
C THR A 163 10.75 -7.83 -15.26
N ALA A 164 11.70 -8.57 -14.70
CA ALA A 164 13.14 -8.31 -14.76
C ALA A 164 13.66 -8.06 -16.19
N ALA A 165 13.39 -8.95 -17.14
CA ALA A 165 13.88 -8.82 -18.51
C ALA A 165 13.36 -7.56 -19.21
N SER A 166 12.09 -7.18 -18.96
CA SER A 166 11.48 -5.98 -19.53
C SER A 166 12.05 -4.71 -18.93
N VAL A 167 12.33 -4.73 -17.63
CA VAL A 167 12.93 -3.60 -16.92
C VAL A 167 14.38 -3.39 -17.35
N ASP A 168 15.16 -4.47 -17.46
CA ASP A 168 16.54 -4.43 -17.97
C ASP A 168 16.59 -3.84 -19.38
N ALA A 169 15.72 -4.29 -20.28
CA ALA A 169 15.65 -3.77 -21.63
C ALA A 169 15.28 -2.27 -21.67
N LEU A 170 14.36 -1.85 -20.81
CA LEU A 170 13.97 -0.43 -20.69
C LEU A 170 15.14 0.43 -20.21
N ILE A 171 15.85 0.01 -19.16
CA ILE A 171 16.97 0.75 -18.59
C ILE A 171 18.10 0.87 -19.60
N ASN A 172 18.45 -0.22 -20.27
CA ASN A 172 19.48 -0.20 -21.32
C ASN A 172 19.12 0.77 -22.47
N LYS A 173 17.85 0.82 -22.87
CA LYS A 173 17.40 1.77 -23.89
C LYS A 173 17.47 3.22 -23.42
N VAL A 174 17.11 3.49 -22.17
CA VAL A 174 17.21 4.83 -21.57
C VAL A 174 18.66 5.28 -21.48
N SER A 175 19.58 4.41 -20.98
CA SER A 175 21.00 4.75 -20.86
C SER A 175 21.61 5.07 -22.23
N LEU A 176 21.38 4.25 -23.26
CA LEU A 176 21.87 4.50 -24.60
C LEU A 176 21.34 5.84 -25.19
N SER A 177 20.09 6.18 -24.93
CA SER A 177 19.55 7.46 -25.39
C SER A 177 20.13 8.67 -24.68
N LEU A 178 20.44 8.54 -23.39
CA LEU A 178 21.12 9.60 -22.61
C LEU A 178 22.56 9.80 -23.07
N ASP A 179 23.30 8.72 -23.30
CA ASP A 179 24.67 8.78 -23.79
C ASP A 179 24.73 9.43 -25.19
N ALA A 180 23.82 9.07 -26.07
CA ALA A 180 23.69 9.69 -27.39
C ALA A 180 23.39 11.19 -27.31
N ALA A 181 22.48 11.60 -26.42
CA ALA A 181 22.13 13.01 -26.22
C ALA A 181 23.30 13.82 -25.61
N GLN A 182 24.07 13.25 -24.68
CA GLN A 182 25.26 13.89 -24.12
C GLN A 182 26.36 14.05 -25.16
N THR A 183 26.58 13.04 -26.00
CA THR A 183 27.56 13.10 -27.09
C THR A 183 27.18 14.18 -28.13
N ALA A 184 25.90 14.30 -28.45
CA ALA A 184 25.43 15.35 -29.36
C ALA A 184 25.51 16.77 -28.77
N ALA A 185 25.37 16.91 -27.47
CA ALA A 185 25.48 18.20 -26.80
C ALA A 185 26.92 18.67 -26.58
N ALA A 186 27.90 17.76 -26.71
CA ALA A 186 29.34 18.06 -26.57
C ALA A 186 30.02 18.44 -27.89
N GLN A 187 29.32 18.37 -28.99
CA GLN A 187 29.75 18.78 -30.37
C GLN A 187 29.22 20.19 -30.67
#